data_9bde9663b1aa4d1f118c859f7e30116b
#
_entry.id   9bde9663b1aa4d1f118c859f7e30116b
#
_cell.length_a   1.000
_cell.length_b   1.000
_cell.length_c   1.000
_cell.angle_alpha   90.00
_cell.angle_beta   90.00
_cell.angle_gamma   90.00
#
_symmetry.space_group_name_H-M   'P 1'
#
loop_
_entity.id
_entity.type
_entity.pdbx_description
1 polymer ?
#
loop_
_entity_poly.entity_id
_entity_poly.type
_entity_poly.pdbx_seq_one_letter_code
_entity_poly.pdbx_strand_id
1 'polypeptide(L)'
;MFGNDIFTRVKRSENKKMAEIAQFLHENDLSVDTTVEVFITVTRDEKLIACGGIAGNIIKCVAISESVRGEGLALTLATELINL
;
A
#
# COMPACT_ATOMS: atom_id res chain seq x y z
N MET A 1 13.61 -4.62 -9.99
CA MET A 1 14.42 -4.73 -8.78
C MET A 1 13.95 -3.71 -7.75
N PHE A 2 13.81 -4.12 -6.50
CA PHE A 2 13.22 -3.25 -5.49
C PHE A 2 14.24 -2.81 -4.43
N GLY A 3 15.52 -2.63 -4.83
CA GLY A 3 16.61 -2.35 -3.91
C GLY A 3 16.44 -1.08 -3.09
N ASN A 4 15.74 -0.07 -3.61
CA ASN A 4 15.51 1.18 -2.92
C ASN A 4 14.09 1.32 -2.39
N ASP A 5 13.30 0.26 -2.49
CA ASP A 5 11.92 0.30 -2.05
C ASP A 5 11.83 -0.06 -0.57
N ILE A 6 11.06 0.73 0.16
CA ILE A 6 10.86 0.52 1.58
C ILE A 6 9.41 0.12 1.81
N PHE A 7 9.22 -1.06 2.39
CA PHE A 7 7.90 -1.60 2.73
C PHE A 7 7.64 -1.29 4.19
N THR A 8 6.58 -0.54 4.47
CA THR A 8 6.27 -0.10 5.82
C THR A 8 4.86 -0.54 6.20
N ARG A 9 4.75 -1.14 7.38
CA ARG A 9 3.45 -1.50 7.95
C ARG A 9 2.85 -0.27 8.61
N VAL A 10 1.59 0.02 8.28
CA VAL A 10 0.88 1.19 8.82
C VAL A 10 -0.40 0.73 9.47
N LYS A 11 -0.59 1.11 10.74
CA LYS A 11 -1.82 0.84 11.48
C LYS A 11 -2.81 1.98 11.27
N ARG A 12 -4.10 1.67 11.38
CA ARG A 12 -5.16 2.67 11.21
C ARG A 12 -5.04 3.85 12.16
N SER A 13 -4.41 3.64 13.33
CA SER A 13 -4.24 4.71 14.32
C SER A 13 -3.18 5.73 13.92
N GLU A 14 -2.39 5.46 12.90
CA GLU A 14 -1.33 6.38 12.44
C GLU A 14 -1.94 7.41 11.49
N ASN A 15 -2.57 8.41 12.04
CA ASN A 15 -3.40 9.37 11.31
C ASN A 15 -2.69 10.04 10.14
N LYS A 16 -1.43 10.46 10.32
CA LYS A 16 -0.69 11.14 9.27
C LYS A 16 -0.44 10.21 8.08
N LYS A 17 0.00 8.99 8.37
CA LYS A 17 0.25 8.01 7.31
C LYS A 17 -1.03 7.56 6.63
N MET A 18 -2.12 7.44 7.40
CA MET A 18 -3.42 7.11 6.83
C MET A 18 -3.92 8.20 5.89
N ALA A 19 -3.65 9.46 6.19
CA ALA A 19 -4.00 10.56 5.29
C ALA A 19 -3.24 10.46 3.96
N GLU A 20 -1.96 10.09 4.01
CA GLU A 20 -1.15 9.88 2.81
C GLU A 20 -1.68 8.71 1.98
N ILE A 21 -2.07 7.63 2.64
CA ILE A 21 -2.66 6.46 1.97
C ILE A 21 -3.98 6.85 1.30
N ALA A 22 -4.82 7.58 2.01
CA ALA A 22 -6.11 8.02 1.47
C ALA A 22 -5.93 8.88 0.23
N GLN A 23 -4.96 9.80 0.25
CA GLN A 23 -4.66 10.64 -0.89
C GLN A 23 -4.18 9.80 -2.08
N PHE A 24 -3.29 8.87 -1.82
CA PHE A 24 -2.75 7.99 -2.87
C PHE A 24 -3.85 7.13 -3.50
N LEU A 25 -4.72 6.56 -2.67
CA LEU A 25 -5.84 5.77 -3.17
C LEU A 25 -6.77 6.63 -4.02
N HIS A 26 -7.07 7.85 -3.56
CA HIS A 26 -7.92 8.77 -4.31
C HIS A 26 -7.33 9.09 -5.68
N GLU A 27 -6.02 9.27 -5.76
CA GLU A 27 -5.32 9.53 -7.03
C GLU A 27 -5.40 8.33 -7.98
N ASN A 28 -5.69 7.16 -7.46
CA ASN A 28 -5.83 5.93 -8.23
C ASN A 28 -7.30 5.48 -8.33
N ASP A 29 -8.23 6.40 -8.14
CA ASP A 29 -9.68 6.15 -8.26
C ASP A 29 -10.22 5.14 -7.24
N LEU A 30 -9.59 5.10 -6.07
CA LEU A 30 -10.00 4.22 -4.98
C LEU A 30 -10.23 5.04 -3.71
N SER A 31 -10.79 4.39 -2.70
CA SER A 31 -10.97 5.01 -1.39
C SER A 31 -10.59 4.01 -0.30
N VAL A 32 -10.34 4.53 0.90
CA VAL A 32 -10.00 3.69 2.04
C VAL A 32 -11.21 2.86 2.44
N ASP A 33 -11.01 1.55 2.51
CA ASP A 33 -12.02 0.64 3.04
C ASP A 33 -11.88 0.60 4.56
N THR A 34 -12.94 0.92 5.27
CA THR A 34 -12.89 1.03 6.72
C THR A 34 -12.72 -0.31 7.44
N THR A 35 -12.86 -1.43 6.73
CA THR A 35 -12.64 -2.75 7.32
C THR A 35 -11.17 -3.14 7.34
N VAL A 36 -10.32 -2.43 6.62
CA VAL A 36 -8.88 -2.70 6.60
C VAL A 36 -8.25 -2.27 7.91
N GLU A 37 -7.53 -3.18 8.54
CA GLU A 37 -6.91 -2.92 9.84
C GLU A 37 -5.45 -2.51 9.72
N VAL A 38 -4.74 -3.08 8.76
CA VAL A 38 -3.32 -2.81 8.56
C VAL A 38 -3.08 -2.59 7.07
N PHE A 39 -2.28 -1.57 6.78
CA PHE A 39 -1.81 -1.31 5.42
C PHE A 39 -0.32 -1.58 5.34
N ILE A 40 0.15 -1.90 4.13
CA ILE A 40 1.57 -1.85 3.80
C ILE A 40 1.72 -0.79 2.72
N THR A 41 2.66 0.13 2.93
CA THR A 41 3.01 1.13 1.94
C THR A 41 4.38 0.80 1.37
N VAL A 42 4.58 1.17 0.12
CA VAL A 42 5.89 1.05 -0.53
C VAL A 42 6.31 2.44 -0.96
N THR A 43 7.48 2.86 -0.49
CA THR A 43 8.04 4.15 -0.88
C THR A 43 9.36 3.93 -1.61
N ARG A 44 9.60 4.79 -2.60
CA ARG A 44 10.84 4.81 -3.37
C ARG A 44 11.30 6.26 -3.42
N ASP A 45 12.50 6.53 -2.91
CA ASP A 45 13.03 7.87 -2.84
C ASP A 45 12.06 8.83 -2.12
N GLU A 46 11.52 8.35 -0.99
CA GLU A 46 10.60 9.08 -0.13
C GLU A 46 9.22 9.35 -0.75
N LYS A 47 8.94 8.75 -1.91
CA LYS A 47 7.66 8.90 -2.59
C LYS A 47 6.85 7.61 -2.47
N LEU A 48 5.58 7.75 -2.12
CA LEU A 48 4.66 6.62 -2.05
C LEU A 48 4.35 6.14 -3.47
N ILE A 49 4.68 4.88 -3.76
CA ILE A 49 4.48 4.30 -5.09
C ILE A 49 3.47 3.15 -5.10
N ALA A 50 3.15 2.59 -3.95
CA ALA A 50 2.18 1.51 -3.87
C ALA A 50 1.67 1.37 -2.45
N CYS A 51 0.49 0.80 -2.32
CA CYS A 51 -0.04 0.42 -1.02
C CYS A 51 -1.01 -0.73 -1.18
N GLY A 52 -1.29 -1.40 -0.08
CA GLY A 52 -2.32 -2.41 -0.01
C GLY A 52 -2.72 -2.60 1.43
N GLY A 53 -3.90 -3.15 1.66
CA GLY A 53 -4.41 -3.39 3.00
C GLY A 53 -4.95 -4.79 3.17
N ILE A 54 -5.11 -5.20 4.41
CA ILE A 54 -5.69 -6.50 4.71
C ILE A 54 -6.82 -6.34 5.72
N ALA A 55 -7.93 -7.00 5.44
CA ALA A 55 -9.10 -7.06 6.33
C ALA A 55 -9.35 -8.54 6.59
N GLY A 56 -8.96 -9.02 7.78
CA GLY A 56 -8.99 -10.45 8.06
C GLY A 56 -8.03 -11.18 7.12
N ASN A 57 -8.57 -11.99 6.22
CA ASN A 57 -7.77 -12.69 5.22
C ASN A 57 -8.04 -12.22 3.80
N ILE A 58 -8.62 -11.02 3.66
CA ILE A 58 -8.94 -10.44 2.36
C ILE A 58 -8.03 -9.25 2.09
N ILE A 59 -7.38 -9.24 0.94
CA ILE A 59 -6.53 -8.12 0.51
C ILE A 59 -7.42 -7.09 -0.17
N LYS A 60 -7.31 -5.83 0.26
CA LYS A 60 -8.12 -4.72 -0.25
C LYS A 60 -7.26 -3.48 -0.47
N CYS A 61 -7.82 -2.51 -1.18
CA CYS A 61 -7.21 -1.18 -1.37
C CYS A 61 -5.80 -1.26 -1.97
N VAL A 62 -5.59 -2.19 -2.91
CA VAL A 62 -4.31 -2.30 -3.59
C VAL A 62 -4.23 -1.25 -4.69
N ALA A 63 -3.22 -0.41 -4.63
CA ALA A 63 -2.98 0.60 -5.64
C ALA A 63 -1.48 0.67 -5.93
N ILE A 64 -1.15 0.79 -7.20
CA ILE A 64 0.24 0.86 -7.65
C ILE A 64 0.37 2.02 -8.61
N SER A 65 1.33 2.89 -8.36
CA SER A 65 1.58 4.04 -9.21
C SER A 65 1.84 3.56 -10.65
N GLU A 66 1.27 4.28 -11.60
CA GLU A 66 1.39 3.92 -13.01
C GLU A 66 2.84 3.81 -13.46
N SER A 67 3.70 4.66 -12.91
CA SER A 67 5.12 4.69 -13.28
C SER A 67 5.89 3.42 -12.94
N VAL A 68 5.37 2.60 -12.03
CA VAL A 68 6.06 1.38 -11.58
C VAL A 68 5.27 0.11 -11.88
N ARG A 69 4.18 0.22 -12.61
CA ARG A 69 3.42 -0.96 -13.02
C ARG A 69 4.26 -1.79 -13.98
N GLY A 70 4.12 -3.11 -13.87
CA GLY A 70 4.89 -4.02 -14.71
C GLY A 70 6.20 -4.49 -14.11
N GLU A 71 6.57 -3.98 -12.92
CA GLU A 71 7.79 -4.40 -12.24
C GLU A 71 7.60 -5.60 -11.31
N GLY A 72 6.38 -6.16 -11.26
CA GLY A 72 6.09 -7.27 -10.34
C GLY A 72 5.87 -6.82 -8.90
N LEU A 73 5.73 -5.52 -8.66
CA LEU A 73 5.56 -4.97 -7.32
C LEU A 73 4.27 -5.45 -6.66
N ALA A 74 3.21 -5.63 -7.44
CA ALA A 74 1.93 -6.12 -6.92
C ALA A 74 2.07 -7.47 -6.25
N LEU A 75 2.84 -8.38 -6.86
CA LEU A 75 3.06 -9.70 -6.30
C LEU A 75 3.86 -9.64 -5.01
N THR A 76 4.89 -8.82 -4.99
CA THR A 76 5.71 -8.64 -3.79
C THR A 76 4.87 -8.05 -2.65
N LEU A 77 4.06 -7.05 -2.97
CA LEU A 77 3.18 -6.42 -1.99
C LEU A 77 2.16 -7.42 -1.42
N ALA A 78 1.55 -8.23 -2.29
CA ALA A 78 0.60 -9.25 -1.85
C ALA A 78 1.27 -10.26 -0.92
N THR A 79 2.49 -10.65 -1.23
CA THR A 79 3.25 -11.58 -0.39
C THR A 79 3.51 -10.98 1.00
N GLU A 80 3.87 -9.71 1.06
CA GLU A 80 4.08 -9.03 2.33
C GLU A 80 2.79 -8.95 3.14
N LEU A 81 1.67 -8.68 2.49
CA LEU A 81 0.37 -8.62 3.16
C LEU A 81 -0.04 -9.97 3.73
N ILE A 82 0.19 -11.04 2.99
CA ILE A 82 -0.15 -12.39 3.44
C ILE A 82 0.69 -12.79 4.66
N ASN A 83 1.90 -12.29 4.76
CA ASN A 83 2.83 -12.63 5.83
C ASN A 83 2.77 -11.67 7.03
N LEU A 84 1.75 -10.86 7.11
CA LEU A 84 1.57 -9.95 8.26
C LEU A 84 1.32 -10.69 9.57
#